data_05dab0e2bccc053e15cb20fac6a360b5
#
_entry.id   05dab0e2bccc053e15cb20fac6a360b5
#
_cell.length_a   1.000
_cell.length_b   1.000
_cell.length_c   1.000
_cell.angle_alpha   90.00
_cell.angle_beta   90.00
_cell.angle_gamma   90.00
#
_symmetry.space_group_name_H-M   'P 1'
#
loop_
_entity.id
_entity.type
_entity.pdbx_description
1 polymer ?
#
loop_
_entity_poly.entity_id
_entity_poly.type
_entity_poly.pdbx_seq_one_letter_code
_entity_poly.pdbx_strand_id
1 'polypeptide(L)'
;MKTIKFLILSALFISAFSCKVETEDIISQDAVQGGVSLELGPNTSGKVLGNPLDPSDLENTSLNFTEVELTLQIIKRWAGEDIVKFEIYKSINGGAEVMAKESTTLPLTLTYTNINEFVAGTQITSAAGLRVGDVINFRTKVTNSAGESFFIHDGGDYTGSYSLTVSCGSDLAGPYSLTCKNMVSNFVRNHGNVTITEIGVGMYHTMSTGTYIIGSLRPDQGYNFQDVCGSITVPTQDLFDWYSNDVYQTDAQKAASVVDGATGNIVVEYSIYFAAGDGRYKDTFIKL
;
A
#
# COMPACT_ATOMS: atom_id res chain seq x y z
N MET A 1 -28.74 28.09 58.60
CA MET A 1 -27.95 26.88 58.89
C MET A 1 -28.49 25.58 58.21
N LYS A 2 -29.77 25.47 57.83
CA LYS A 2 -30.32 24.28 57.19
C LYS A 2 -29.93 24.15 55.67
N THR A 3 -29.78 25.25 54.97
CA THR A 3 -29.42 25.29 53.55
C THR A 3 -27.98 24.87 53.24
N ILE A 4 -27.03 25.18 54.15
CA ILE A 4 -25.61 24.82 53.98
C ILE A 4 -25.41 23.31 54.14
N LYS A 5 -26.16 22.65 55.00
CA LYS A 5 -26.07 21.20 55.17
C LYS A 5 -26.56 20.42 53.94
N PHE A 6 -27.53 20.99 53.20
CA PHE A 6 -28.05 20.36 51.99
C PHE A 6 -27.08 20.48 50.82
N LEU A 7 -26.36 21.60 50.70
CA LEU A 7 -25.33 21.83 49.67
C LEU A 7 -24.11 20.91 49.89
N ILE A 8 -23.70 20.67 51.12
CA ILE A 8 -22.57 19.77 51.42
C ILE A 8 -22.96 18.33 51.13
N LEU A 9 -24.20 17.92 51.38
CA LEU A 9 -24.68 16.58 51.14
C LEU A 9 -24.81 16.29 49.62
N SER A 10 -25.24 17.29 48.82
CA SER A 10 -25.30 17.15 47.36
C SER A 10 -23.91 17.14 46.70
N ALA A 11 -22.94 17.89 47.27
CA ALA A 11 -21.55 17.85 46.81
C ALA A 11 -20.86 16.50 47.09
N LEU A 12 -21.20 15.85 48.24
CA LEU A 12 -20.70 14.51 48.54
C LEU A 12 -21.32 13.43 47.67
N PHE A 13 -22.57 13.60 47.22
CA PHE A 13 -23.20 12.65 46.27
C PHE A 13 -22.66 12.79 44.87
N ILE A 14 -22.26 13.97 44.39
CA ILE A 14 -21.66 14.18 43.09
C ILE A 14 -20.23 13.59 43.03
N SER A 15 -19.49 13.62 44.13
CA SER A 15 -18.16 13.00 44.20
C SER A 15 -18.20 11.45 44.27
N ALA A 16 -19.34 10.86 44.65
CA ALA A 16 -19.49 9.39 44.65
C ALA A 16 -19.88 8.83 43.29
N PHE A 17 -20.32 9.69 42.35
CA PHE A 17 -20.56 9.35 40.94
C PHE A 17 -19.49 9.95 40.01
N SER A 18 -18.33 10.37 40.55
CA SER A 18 -17.16 10.52 39.74
C SER A 18 -16.96 9.17 39.04
N CYS A 19 -17.32 9.12 37.75
CA CYS A 19 -17.01 7.98 36.89
C CYS A 19 -15.62 7.50 37.29
N LYS A 20 -15.51 6.32 37.82
CA LYS A 20 -14.34 5.51 37.52
C LYS A 20 -14.30 5.51 36.02
N VAL A 21 -13.44 6.31 35.43
CA VAL A 21 -12.89 5.96 34.14
C VAL A 21 -12.29 4.60 34.43
N GLU A 22 -13.01 3.57 34.06
CA GLU A 22 -12.44 2.23 34.03
C GLU A 22 -11.30 2.40 33.03
N THR A 23 -10.11 2.46 33.56
CA THR A 23 -8.86 2.38 32.81
C THR A 23 -8.69 0.97 32.22
N GLU A 24 -9.79 0.26 32.06
CA GLU A 24 -9.83 -1.04 31.38
C GLU A 24 -9.63 -0.88 29.87
N ASP A 25 -9.82 0.33 29.32
CA ASP A 25 -9.51 0.62 27.92
C ASP A 25 -8.05 1.06 27.66
N ILE A 26 -7.27 1.30 28.69
CA ILE A 26 -5.83 1.19 28.54
C ILE A 26 -5.59 -0.31 28.53
N ILE A 27 -5.45 -0.86 27.33
CA ILE A 27 -4.89 -2.18 27.13
C ILE A 27 -3.58 -2.17 27.89
N SER A 28 -3.63 -2.58 29.17
CA SER A 28 -2.41 -2.83 29.92
C SER A 28 -1.70 -3.91 29.14
N GLN A 29 -0.40 -3.82 29.01
CA GLN A 29 0.39 -4.87 28.37
C GLN A 29 0.07 -6.25 28.95
N ASP A 30 -0.44 -6.29 30.19
CA ASP A 30 -0.92 -7.48 30.89
C ASP A 30 -2.31 -7.96 30.44
N ALA A 31 -3.11 -7.12 29.77
CA ALA A 31 -4.43 -7.50 29.24
C ALA A 31 -4.36 -7.93 27.75
N VAL A 32 -3.25 -7.69 27.07
CA VAL A 32 -2.97 -8.27 25.75
C VAL A 32 -2.59 -9.73 25.99
N GLN A 33 -3.55 -10.62 25.84
CA GLN A 33 -3.25 -12.06 25.83
C GLN A 33 -2.13 -12.28 24.81
N GLY A 34 -1.00 -12.76 25.32
CA GLY A 34 0.15 -13.10 24.51
C GLY A 34 1.39 -12.26 24.69
N GLY A 35 1.33 -11.01 25.07
CA GLY A 35 2.52 -10.17 25.38
C GLY A 35 3.70 -10.25 24.40
N VAL A 36 3.48 -10.77 23.19
CA VAL A 36 4.46 -10.94 22.14
C VAL A 36 4.14 -10.03 21.00
N SER A 37 5.07 -9.15 20.72
CA SER A 37 5.04 -8.33 19.53
C SER A 37 5.88 -9.02 18.46
N LEU A 38 5.25 -9.35 17.35
CA LEU A 38 5.89 -9.95 16.20
C LEU A 38 5.75 -8.99 15.03
N GLU A 39 6.79 -8.92 14.25
CA GLU A 39 6.80 -8.18 13.00
C GLU A 39 6.85 -9.20 11.85
N LEU A 40 5.97 -9.06 10.89
CA LEU A 40 6.07 -9.77 9.65
C LEU A 40 7.11 -9.02 8.79
N GLY A 41 8.31 -9.26 9.10
CA GLY A 41 9.63 -8.99 8.60
C GLY A 41 10.07 -7.64 8.04
N PRO A 42 11.18 -7.09 8.52
CA PRO A 42 11.82 -5.92 7.92
C PRO A 42 12.49 -6.22 6.55
N ASN A 43 12.73 -7.47 6.23
CA ASN A 43 13.31 -7.94 4.96
C ASN A 43 12.24 -8.53 4.03
N THR A 44 10.99 -8.13 4.22
CA THR A 44 9.89 -8.58 3.38
C THR A 44 10.01 -7.94 2.01
N SER A 45 10.12 -8.79 0.99
CA SER A 45 9.94 -8.39 -0.41
C SER A 45 8.93 -9.33 -1.03
N GLY A 46 8.11 -8.81 -1.93
CA GLY A 46 7.15 -9.64 -2.62
C GLY A 46 6.70 -9.02 -3.92
N LYS A 47 6.71 -9.85 -4.96
CA LYS A 47 6.20 -9.49 -6.28
C LYS A 47 5.44 -10.67 -6.87
N VAL A 48 4.27 -10.40 -7.40
CA VAL A 48 3.52 -11.32 -8.25
C VAL A 48 3.12 -10.55 -9.50
N LEU A 49 3.97 -10.61 -10.50
CA LEU A 49 3.84 -9.86 -11.73
C LEU A 49 3.55 -10.78 -12.91
N GLY A 50 2.61 -10.38 -13.76
CA GLY A 50 2.26 -11.10 -14.96
C GLY A 50 1.62 -10.22 -16.01
N ASN A 51 1.75 -10.62 -17.27
CA ASN A 51 1.12 -9.92 -18.38
C ASN A 51 -0.23 -10.57 -18.67
N PRO A 52 -1.33 -9.80 -18.76
CA PRO A 52 -2.63 -10.33 -19.14
C PRO A 52 -2.58 -10.91 -20.56
N LEU A 53 -3.23 -12.04 -20.77
CA LEU A 53 -3.33 -12.64 -22.11
C LEU A 53 -4.23 -11.81 -23.04
N ASP A 54 -5.20 -11.13 -22.47
CA ASP A 54 -6.03 -10.12 -23.15
C ASP A 54 -6.00 -8.80 -22.36
N PRO A 55 -5.20 -7.80 -22.79
CA PRO A 55 -5.13 -6.51 -22.10
C PRO A 55 -6.43 -5.70 -22.13
N SER A 56 -7.40 -6.07 -22.98
CA SER A 56 -8.70 -5.40 -23.07
C SER A 56 -9.72 -5.90 -22.03
N ASP A 57 -9.44 -7.04 -21.37
CA ASP A 57 -10.31 -7.66 -20.36
C ASP A 57 -9.52 -8.12 -19.13
N LEU A 58 -9.00 -7.17 -18.38
CA LEU A 58 -8.15 -7.44 -17.21
C LEU A 58 -8.85 -8.23 -16.11
N GLU A 59 -10.18 -8.10 -16.01
CA GLU A 59 -10.97 -8.74 -14.96
C GLU A 59 -11.14 -10.25 -15.18
N ASN A 60 -11.16 -10.70 -16.45
CA ASN A 60 -11.47 -12.09 -16.77
C ASN A 60 -10.30 -12.85 -17.39
N THR A 61 -9.28 -12.15 -17.88
CA THR A 61 -8.16 -12.81 -18.55
C THR A 61 -7.18 -13.44 -17.55
N SER A 62 -6.60 -14.56 -17.94
CA SER A 62 -5.49 -15.19 -17.23
C SER A 62 -4.19 -14.40 -17.44
N LEU A 63 -3.24 -14.59 -16.53
CA LEU A 63 -1.94 -13.93 -16.55
C LEU A 63 -0.84 -14.90 -16.99
N ASN A 64 0.09 -14.41 -17.79
CA ASN A 64 1.39 -15.03 -18.01
C ASN A 64 2.36 -14.40 -17.00
N PHE A 65 2.63 -15.11 -15.90
CA PHE A 65 3.48 -14.63 -14.81
C PHE A 65 4.94 -14.50 -15.28
N THR A 66 5.53 -13.34 -15.01
CA THR A 66 6.90 -12.99 -15.42
C THR A 66 7.86 -12.92 -14.23
N GLU A 67 7.36 -12.51 -13.07
CA GLU A 67 8.14 -12.41 -11.83
C GLU A 67 7.26 -12.85 -10.66
N VAL A 68 7.73 -13.83 -9.91
CA VAL A 68 7.02 -14.36 -8.74
C VAL A 68 8.03 -14.60 -7.64
N GLU A 69 8.02 -13.75 -6.64
CA GLU A 69 8.87 -13.90 -5.46
C GLU A 69 8.17 -13.36 -4.21
N LEU A 70 8.46 -13.98 -3.09
CA LEU A 70 8.07 -13.50 -1.77
C LEU A 70 9.05 -14.04 -0.74
N THR A 71 9.50 -13.18 0.15
CA THR A 71 10.18 -13.57 1.37
C THR A 71 9.54 -12.84 2.55
N LEU A 72 8.86 -13.59 3.41
CA LEU A 72 8.30 -13.10 4.68
C LEU A 72 9.09 -13.69 5.84
N GLN A 73 9.36 -12.89 6.85
CA GLN A 73 10.05 -13.35 8.04
C GLN A 73 9.33 -12.87 9.29
N ILE A 74 8.95 -13.82 10.16
CA ILE A 74 8.52 -13.49 11.52
C ILE A 74 9.75 -13.41 12.40
N ILE A 75 9.94 -12.27 13.05
CA ILE A 75 10.98 -12.01 14.03
C ILE A 75 10.34 -11.58 15.34
N LYS A 76 11.00 -11.84 16.47
CA LYS A 76 10.54 -11.41 17.78
C LYS A 76 11.10 -10.01 18.08
N ARG A 77 10.23 -9.03 18.27
CA ARG A 77 10.60 -7.67 18.65
C ARG A 77 10.59 -7.44 20.14
N TRP A 78 9.68 -8.13 20.83
CA TRP A 78 9.52 -7.99 22.28
C TRP A 78 9.14 -9.32 22.90
N ALA A 79 9.59 -9.57 24.16
CA ALA A 79 9.36 -10.83 24.87
C ALA A 79 8.38 -10.60 26.02
N GLY A 80 7.14 -11.03 25.85
CA GLY A 80 6.16 -11.16 26.91
C GLY A 80 6.02 -12.63 27.32
N GLU A 81 4.97 -13.31 26.83
CA GLU A 81 4.68 -14.69 27.16
C GLU A 81 5.57 -15.71 26.42
N ASP A 82 5.58 -16.95 26.97
CA ASP A 82 6.20 -18.09 26.32
C ASP A 82 5.35 -18.56 25.14
N ILE A 83 5.70 -18.07 23.94
CA ILE A 83 5.12 -18.56 22.70
C ILE A 83 5.84 -19.83 22.30
N VAL A 84 5.06 -20.89 22.08
CA VAL A 84 5.56 -22.23 21.74
C VAL A 84 5.38 -22.57 20.27
N LYS A 85 4.54 -21.80 19.53
CA LYS A 85 4.29 -22.04 18.12
C LYS A 85 4.01 -20.74 17.38
N PHE A 86 4.54 -20.64 16.17
CA PHE A 86 4.37 -19.52 15.24
C PHE A 86 3.85 -20.06 13.93
N GLU A 87 2.83 -19.42 13.36
CA GLU A 87 2.17 -19.88 12.15
C GLU A 87 1.96 -18.67 11.22
N ILE A 88 2.19 -18.87 9.92
CA ILE A 88 1.79 -17.93 8.88
C ILE A 88 0.57 -18.51 8.16
N TYR A 89 -0.49 -17.76 8.13
CA TYR A 89 -1.70 -18.05 7.35
C TYR A 89 -1.74 -17.18 6.12
N LYS A 90 -2.32 -17.69 5.04
CA LYS A 90 -2.56 -16.93 3.81
C LYS A 90 -4.00 -17.05 3.37
N SER A 91 -4.50 -16.03 2.69
CA SER A 91 -5.79 -16.04 1.98
C SER A 91 -5.69 -15.20 0.70
N ILE A 92 -6.61 -15.39 -0.23
CA ILE A 92 -6.71 -14.60 -1.46
C ILE A 92 -8.09 -13.95 -1.49
N ASN A 93 -8.14 -12.64 -1.75
CA ASN A 93 -9.38 -11.85 -1.86
C ASN A 93 -10.32 -12.04 -0.66
N GLY A 94 -9.78 -12.15 0.55
CA GLY A 94 -10.58 -12.35 1.76
C GLY A 94 -11.25 -13.73 1.87
N GLY A 95 -10.84 -14.69 1.06
CA GLY A 95 -11.31 -16.07 1.18
C GLY A 95 -10.81 -16.77 2.44
N ALA A 96 -11.09 -18.08 2.56
CA ALA A 96 -10.69 -18.86 3.71
C ALA A 96 -9.17 -18.82 3.92
N GLU A 97 -8.75 -18.61 5.17
CA GLU A 97 -7.35 -18.64 5.55
C GLU A 97 -6.85 -20.09 5.60
N VAL A 98 -5.68 -20.33 5.01
CA VAL A 98 -4.99 -21.60 5.04
C VAL A 98 -3.59 -21.44 5.62
N MET A 99 -3.13 -22.40 6.38
CA MET A 99 -1.78 -22.36 6.95
C MET A 99 -0.74 -22.53 5.85
N ALA A 100 0.15 -21.55 5.73
CA ALA A 100 1.24 -21.51 4.76
C ALA A 100 2.52 -22.14 5.34
N LYS A 101 2.83 -21.86 6.60
CA LYS A 101 4.02 -22.36 7.29
C LYS A 101 3.87 -22.29 8.80
N GLU A 102 4.55 -23.20 9.52
CA GLU A 102 4.65 -23.18 10.98
C GLU A 102 6.07 -23.45 11.46
N SER A 103 6.39 -23.01 12.69
CA SER A 103 7.64 -23.29 13.39
C SER A 103 7.44 -23.17 14.90
N THR A 104 8.29 -23.82 15.67
CA THR A 104 8.42 -23.62 17.12
C THR A 104 9.55 -22.69 17.50
N THR A 105 10.31 -22.19 16.52
CA THR A 105 11.45 -21.30 16.72
C THR A 105 11.40 -20.11 15.77
N LEU A 106 12.01 -18.99 16.15
CA LEU A 106 12.22 -17.80 15.34
C LEU A 106 13.69 -17.64 14.96
N PRO A 107 14.00 -17.03 13.83
CA PRO A 107 13.07 -16.48 12.84
C PRO A 107 12.34 -17.57 12.05
N LEU A 108 11.06 -17.36 11.76
CA LEU A 108 10.29 -18.18 10.80
C LEU A 108 10.29 -17.47 9.46
N THR A 109 10.94 -18.07 8.46
CA THR A 109 11.00 -17.51 7.10
C THR A 109 10.11 -18.33 6.15
N LEU A 110 9.23 -17.66 5.42
CA LEU A 110 8.44 -18.18 4.31
C LEU A 110 8.99 -17.61 3.02
N THR A 111 9.35 -18.45 2.07
CA THR A 111 9.82 -18.02 0.75
C THR A 111 8.98 -18.74 -0.33
N TYR A 112 8.49 -17.95 -1.27
CA TYR A 112 7.82 -18.44 -2.48
C TYR A 112 8.53 -17.92 -3.73
N THR A 113 8.72 -18.77 -4.69
CA THR A 113 9.34 -18.47 -6.00
C THR A 113 8.49 -18.96 -7.18
N ASN A 114 7.33 -19.56 -6.87
CA ASN A 114 6.43 -20.11 -7.86
C ASN A 114 4.99 -19.70 -7.52
N ILE A 115 4.25 -19.27 -8.53
CA ILE A 115 2.86 -18.82 -8.37
C ILE A 115 1.94 -19.90 -7.80
N ASN A 116 2.19 -21.19 -8.10
CA ASN A 116 1.39 -22.27 -7.55
C ASN A 116 1.52 -22.43 -6.04
N GLU A 117 2.61 -21.97 -5.43
CA GLU A 117 2.79 -21.96 -3.97
C GLU A 117 1.86 -20.96 -3.31
N PHE A 118 1.57 -19.82 -3.99
CA PHE A 118 0.63 -18.82 -3.48
C PHE A 118 -0.80 -19.34 -3.45
N VAL A 119 -1.24 -20.05 -4.50
CA VAL A 119 -2.62 -20.54 -4.61
C VAL A 119 -2.86 -21.87 -3.88
N ALA A 120 -1.79 -22.62 -3.58
CA ALA A 120 -1.92 -23.94 -2.94
C ALA A 120 -2.77 -23.89 -1.65
N GLY A 121 -3.80 -24.72 -1.60
CA GLY A 121 -4.73 -24.85 -0.46
C GLY A 121 -5.78 -23.74 -0.37
N THR A 122 -5.72 -22.68 -1.15
CA THR A 122 -6.75 -21.62 -1.16
C THR A 122 -7.94 -21.98 -2.06
N GLN A 123 -8.97 -21.13 -2.10
CA GLN A 123 -10.12 -21.31 -2.99
C GLN A 123 -9.75 -21.16 -4.48
N ILE A 124 -8.61 -20.51 -4.80
CA ILE A 124 -8.07 -20.45 -6.16
C ILE A 124 -7.20 -21.67 -6.39
N THR A 125 -7.69 -22.63 -7.13
CA THR A 125 -7.07 -23.96 -7.27
C THR A 125 -5.88 -24.00 -8.23
N SER A 126 -5.68 -22.97 -9.04
CA SER A 126 -4.57 -22.86 -9.98
C SER A 126 -4.20 -21.42 -10.28
N ALA A 127 -2.97 -21.19 -10.74
CA ALA A 127 -2.49 -19.88 -11.16
C ALA A 127 -3.36 -19.22 -12.25
N ALA A 128 -4.01 -20.02 -13.11
CA ALA A 128 -4.91 -19.52 -14.13
C ALA A 128 -6.18 -18.84 -13.58
N GLY A 129 -6.48 -19.06 -12.31
CA GLY A 129 -7.59 -18.39 -11.60
C GLY A 129 -7.25 -17.01 -11.06
N LEU A 130 -5.98 -16.64 -11.01
CA LEU A 130 -5.56 -15.31 -10.55
C LEU A 130 -5.78 -14.24 -11.62
N ARG A 131 -6.10 -13.05 -11.18
CA ARG A 131 -6.33 -11.84 -12.00
C ARG A 131 -5.49 -10.68 -11.50
N VAL A 132 -5.29 -9.70 -12.36
CA VAL A 132 -4.74 -8.40 -11.94
C VAL A 132 -5.64 -7.78 -10.89
N GLY A 133 -5.04 -7.33 -9.79
CA GLY A 133 -5.78 -6.75 -8.67
C GLY A 133 -6.14 -7.76 -7.57
N ASP A 134 -5.96 -9.07 -7.79
CA ASP A 134 -6.15 -10.05 -6.70
C ASP A 134 -5.18 -9.76 -5.56
N VAL A 135 -5.69 -9.83 -4.32
CA VAL A 135 -4.91 -9.53 -3.12
C VAL A 135 -4.64 -10.81 -2.35
N ILE A 136 -3.36 -11.09 -2.14
CA ILE A 136 -2.88 -12.20 -1.33
C ILE A 136 -2.51 -11.65 0.04
N ASN A 137 -3.22 -12.08 1.08
CA ASN A 137 -2.99 -11.63 2.45
C ASN A 137 -2.28 -12.72 3.24
N PHE A 138 -1.35 -12.28 4.08
CA PHE A 138 -0.64 -13.13 5.04
C PHE A 138 -0.90 -12.59 6.45
N ARG A 139 -1.09 -13.49 7.41
CA ARG A 139 -1.30 -13.15 8.82
C ARG A 139 -0.51 -14.06 9.71
N THR A 140 0.03 -13.50 10.78
CA THR A 140 0.74 -14.24 11.82
C THR A 140 -0.21 -14.68 12.91
N LYS A 141 -0.19 -15.98 13.25
CA LYS A 141 -0.87 -16.57 14.40
C LYS A 141 0.17 -17.19 15.33
N VAL A 142 -0.05 -17.07 16.61
CA VAL A 142 0.81 -17.66 17.65
C VAL A 142 0.01 -18.52 18.60
N THR A 143 0.71 -19.46 19.24
CA THR A 143 0.15 -20.27 20.33
C THR A 143 1.09 -20.16 21.53
N ASN A 144 0.53 -19.85 22.71
CA ASN A 144 1.28 -19.75 23.96
C ASN A 144 1.42 -21.11 24.64
N SER A 145 2.18 -21.16 25.74
CA SER A 145 2.42 -22.38 26.53
C SER A 145 1.16 -22.94 27.22
N ALA A 146 0.12 -22.10 27.37
CA ALA A 146 -1.20 -22.55 27.88
C ALA A 146 -2.06 -23.22 26.78
N GLY A 147 -1.60 -23.22 25.53
CA GLY A 147 -2.32 -23.77 24.38
C GLY A 147 -3.32 -22.80 23.73
N GLU A 148 -3.36 -21.56 24.17
CA GLU A 148 -4.20 -20.53 23.56
C GLU A 148 -3.59 -20.01 22.26
N SER A 149 -4.42 -19.80 21.24
CA SER A 149 -3.99 -19.36 19.91
C SER A 149 -4.70 -18.08 19.50
N PHE A 150 -3.95 -17.12 18.99
CA PHE A 150 -4.49 -15.82 18.54
C PHE A 150 -3.70 -15.25 17.36
N PHE A 151 -4.38 -14.47 16.51
CA PHE A 151 -3.73 -13.70 15.46
C PHE A 151 -3.12 -12.43 16.02
N ILE A 152 -1.92 -12.11 15.56
CA ILE A 152 -1.30 -10.82 15.85
C ILE A 152 -2.04 -9.73 15.08
N HIS A 153 -2.43 -8.68 15.79
CA HIS A 153 -3.06 -7.49 15.21
C HIS A 153 -2.00 -6.47 14.83
N ASP A 154 -2.26 -5.76 13.73
CA ASP A 154 -1.47 -4.60 13.34
C ASP A 154 -1.76 -3.44 14.30
N GLY A 155 -0.71 -2.74 14.74
CA GLY A 155 -0.85 -1.59 15.63
C GLY A 155 0.48 -0.98 16.04
N GLY A 156 0.55 0.35 16.08
CA GLY A 156 1.79 1.07 16.37
C GLY A 156 2.89 0.74 15.38
N ASP A 157 4.05 0.35 15.90
CA ASP A 157 5.24 -0.01 15.10
C ASP A 157 5.27 -1.51 14.73
N TYR A 158 4.16 -2.23 14.91
CA TYR A 158 4.10 -3.68 14.75
C TYR A 158 3.10 -4.07 13.67
N THR A 159 3.54 -4.96 12.79
CA THR A 159 2.75 -5.48 11.68
C THR A 159 2.66 -6.98 11.78
N GLY A 160 1.49 -7.50 12.09
CA GLY A 160 1.19 -8.95 12.11
C GLY A 160 0.66 -9.47 10.78
N SER A 161 0.48 -8.59 9.79
CA SER A 161 -0.04 -8.93 8.46
C SER A 161 0.83 -8.34 7.34
N TYR A 162 0.70 -8.92 6.15
CA TYR A 162 1.31 -8.44 4.92
C TYR A 162 0.36 -8.72 3.76
N SER A 163 0.22 -7.75 2.86
CA SER A 163 -0.62 -7.88 1.67
C SER A 163 0.21 -7.68 0.41
N LEU A 164 -0.02 -8.54 -0.57
CA LEU A 164 0.63 -8.53 -1.86
C LEU A 164 -0.43 -8.55 -2.96
N THR A 165 -0.37 -7.59 -3.87
CA THR A 165 -1.31 -7.51 -4.99
C THR A 165 -0.71 -8.12 -6.24
N VAL A 166 -1.48 -8.96 -6.93
CA VAL A 166 -1.15 -9.45 -8.27
C VAL A 166 -1.18 -8.29 -9.24
N SER A 167 -0.07 -8.01 -9.89
CA SER A 167 0.09 -6.82 -10.73
C SER A 167 0.70 -7.17 -12.08
N CYS A 168 0.69 -6.22 -13.01
CA CYS A 168 1.39 -6.37 -14.27
C CYS A 168 2.88 -6.12 -14.10
N GLY A 169 3.67 -6.76 -14.91
CA GLY A 169 5.08 -6.42 -15.06
C GLY A 169 5.19 -4.98 -15.59
N SER A 170 5.84 -4.13 -14.84
CA SER A 170 6.09 -2.74 -15.21
C SER A 170 7.54 -2.40 -14.86
N ASP A 171 8.26 -1.79 -15.79
CA ASP A 171 9.64 -1.31 -15.60
C ASP A 171 9.75 0.08 -16.23
N LEU A 172 9.16 1.05 -15.54
CA LEU A 172 9.16 2.44 -15.97
C LEU A 172 10.19 3.29 -15.22
N ALA A 173 10.93 2.71 -14.29
CA ALA A 173 12.01 3.43 -13.63
C ALA A 173 13.17 3.71 -14.61
N GLY A 174 13.82 4.86 -14.42
CA GLY A 174 14.99 5.21 -15.22
C GLY A 174 14.96 6.63 -15.80
N PRO A 175 15.91 6.93 -16.70
CA PRO A 175 16.04 8.25 -17.31
C PRO A 175 15.11 8.41 -18.52
N TYR A 176 14.51 9.60 -18.61
CA TYR A 176 13.63 10.01 -19.71
C TYR A 176 13.92 11.43 -20.14
N SER A 177 13.63 11.75 -21.40
CA SER A 177 13.48 13.13 -21.86
C SER A 177 12.01 13.53 -21.70
N LEU A 178 11.75 14.60 -20.92
CA LEU A 178 10.40 15.07 -20.61
C LEU A 178 10.04 16.32 -21.39
N THR A 179 8.91 16.26 -22.07
CA THR A 179 8.23 17.42 -22.64
C THR A 179 6.82 17.53 -22.08
N CYS A 180 6.45 18.69 -21.54
CA CYS A 180 5.10 18.98 -21.06
C CYS A 180 4.39 19.99 -21.96
N LYS A 181 3.14 19.72 -22.30
CA LYS A 181 2.25 20.61 -23.01
C LYS A 181 1.08 21.04 -22.12
N ASN A 182 0.88 22.36 -22.00
CA ASN A 182 -0.38 22.90 -21.46
C ASN A 182 -1.46 22.79 -22.54
N MET A 183 -2.50 22.00 -22.28
CA MET A 183 -3.54 21.69 -23.27
C MET A 183 -4.55 22.81 -23.47
N VAL A 184 -4.54 23.84 -22.60
CA VAL A 184 -5.41 25.04 -22.72
C VAL A 184 -4.71 26.11 -23.56
N SER A 185 -3.48 26.48 -23.23
CA SER A 185 -2.74 27.53 -23.91
C SER A 185 -1.92 27.05 -25.13
N ASN A 186 -1.78 25.72 -25.30
CA ASN A 186 -0.87 25.06 -26.23
C ASN A 186 0.64 25.40 -26.03
N PHE A 187 0.97 25.99 -24.88
CA PHE A 187 2.37 26.22 -24.53
C PHE A 187 3.08 24.90 -24.25
N VAL A 188 4.27 24.73 -24.81
CA VAL A 188 5.10 23.55 -24.66
C VAL A 188 6.37 23.90 -23.90
N ARG A 189 6.73 23.11 -22.91
CA ARG A 189 8.02 23.21 -22.22
C ARG A 189 8.78 21.89 -22.36
N ASN A 190 10.03 22.02 -22.79
CA ASN A 190 10.98 20.93 -22.69
C ASN A 190 11.72 21.05 -21.35
N HIS A 191 11.60 20.01 -20.52
CA HIS A 191 12.26 19.93 -19.20
C HIS A 191 13.65 19.29 -19.27
N GLY A 192 14.01 18.72 -20.43
CA GLY A 192 15.25 17.95 -20.57
C GLY A 192 15.14 16.57 -19.93
N ASN A 193 16.26 16.08 -19.40
CA ASN A 193 16.33 14.76 -18.81
C ASN A 193 15.80 14.78 -17.37
N VAL A 194 14.92 13.84 -17.08
CA VAL A 194 14.33 13.57 -15.75
C VAL A 194 14.49 12.10 -15.43
N THR A 195 14.39 11.76 -14.15
CA THR A 195 14.36 10.36 -13.70
C THR A 195 12.97 10.03 -13.18
N ILE A 196 12.41 8.92 -13.64
CA ILE A 196 11.25 8.29 -13.02
C ILE A 196 11.78 7.30 -11.99
N THR A 197 11.30 7.40 -10.75
CA THR A 197 11.72 6.55 -9.63
C THR A 197 10.60 5.61 -9.24
N GLU A 198 10.89 4.33 -9.12
CA GLU A 198 9.96 3.36 -8.53
C GLU A 198 9.85 3.61 -7.02
N ILE A 199 8.63 3.73 -6.50
CA ILE A 199 8.31 3.94 -5.10
C ILE A 199 7.51 2.78 -4.50
N GLY A 200 7.13 1.82 -5.33
CA GLY A 200 6.41 0.60 -5.01
C GLY A 200 6.09 -0.17 -6.29
N VAL A 201 5.62 -1.39 -6.16
CA VAL A 201 5.28 -2.24 -7.32
C VAL A 201 4.26 -1.56 -8.21
N GLY A 202 4.65 -1.23 -9.45
CA GLY A 202 3.82 -0.48 -10.40
C GLY A 202 3.53 0.98 -9.99
N MET A 203 4.18 1.48 -8.96
CA MET A 203 4.04 2.84 -8.44
C MET A 203 5.31 3.63 -8.71
N TYR A 204 5.17 4.79 -9.31
CA TYR A 204 6.28 5.62 -9.77
C TYR A 204 6.11 7.07 -9.34
N HIS A 205 7.24 7.73 -9.17
CA HIS A 205 7.31 9.17 -8.94
C HIS A 205 8.03 9.87 -10.10
N THR A 206 7.53 11.04 -10.50
CA THR A 206 8.18 11.94 -11.44
C THR A 206 8.25 13.35 -10.89
N MET A 207 9.34 14.07 -11.21
CA MET A 207 9.52 15.47 -10.84
C MET A 207 8.73 16.46 -11.74
N SER A 208 7.84 15.96 -12.62
CA SER A 208 7.05 16.84 -13.48
C SER A 208 6.09 17.73 -12.69
N THR A 209 5.98 18.97 -13.10
CA THR A 209 5.17 20.02 -12.48
C THR A 209 4.33 20.76 -13.51
N GLY A 210 3.91 20.06 -14.54
CA GLY A 210 3.29 20.70 -15.70
C GLY A 210 4.32 21.55 -16.48
N THR A 211 3.92 22.72 -16.89
CA THR A 211 4.83 23.63 -17.61
C THR A 211 5.63 24.55 -16.69
N TYR A 212 5.66 24.30 -15.39
CA TYR A 212 6.52 25.02 -14.44
C TYR A 212 7.96 24.48 -14.47
N ILE A 213 8.92 25.27 -14.03
CA ILE A 213 10.34 24.86 -14.04
C ILE A 213 10.56 23.85 -12.89
N ILE A 214 11.04 22.67 -13.23
CA ILE A 214 11.44 21.65 -12.24
C ILE A 214 12.51 22.21 -11.30
N GLY A 215 12.38 21.95 -10.01
CA GLY A 215 13.31 22.42 -8.97
C GLY A 215 13.17 23.91 -8.60
N SER A 216 12.26 24.65 -9.25
CA SER A 216 12.08 26.09 -8.94
C SER A 216 11.34 26.35 -7.64
N LEU A 217 10.55 25.39 -7.17
CA LEU A 217 9.69 25.54 -5.99
C LEU A 217 10.20 24.71 -4.81
N ARG A 218 10.47 23.41 -5.02
CA ARG A 218 11.01 22.49 -4.01
C ARG A 218 11.76 21.32 -4.65
N PRO A 219 12.70 20.69 -3.91
CA PRO A 219 13.45 19.53 -4.41
C PRO A 219 12.59 18.26 -4.53
N ASP A 220 11.49 18.13 -3.81
CA ASP A 220 10.58 17.00 -3.73
C ASP A 220 9.25 17.21 -4.47
N GLN A 221 9.19 18.21 -5.33
CA GLN A 221 8.03 18.48 -6.17
C GLN A 221 7.79 17.38 -7.21
N GLY A 222 6.56 17.31 -7.72
CA GLY A 222 6.18 16.35 -8.75
C GLY A 222 4.98 15.52 -8.32
N TYR A 223 4.72 14.44 -9.03
CA TYR A 223 3.58 13.58 -8.69
C TYR A 223 3.91 12.11 -8.83
N ASN A 224 3.13 11.30 -8.10
CA ASN A 224 3.14 9.86 -8.19
C ASN A 224 2.10 9.40 -9.23
N PHE A 225 2.42 8.34 -9.94
CA PHE A 225 1.49 7.67 -10.83
C PHE A 225 1.62 6.16 -10.71
N GLN A 226 0.57 5.46 -11.10
CA GLN A 226 0.52 4.00 -11.11
C GLN A 226 0.40 3.50 -12.55
N ASP A 227 1.18 2.50 -12.89
CA ASP A 227 1.02 1.72 -14.11
C ASP A 227 0.32 0.40 -13.80
N VAL A 228 -0.79 0.16 -14.45
CA VAL A 228 -1.49 -1.12 -14.46
C VAL A 228 -1.61 -1.60 -15.90
N CYS A 229 -0.74 -2.51 -16.29
CA CYS A 229 -0.72 -3.09 -17.64
C CYS A 229 -0.64 -2.05 -18.78
N GLY A 230 0.15 -1.03 -18.60
CA GLY A 230 0.32 0.05 -19.59
C GLY A 230 -0.72 1.18 -19.48
N SER A 231 -1.71 1.05 -18.60
CA SER A 231 -2.67 2.09 -18.28
C SER A 231 -2.17 2.93 -17.11
N ILE A 232 -1.94 4.21 -17.33
CA ILE A 232 -1.42 5.12 -16.32
C ILE A 232 -2.55 5.80 -15.56
N THR A 233 -2.47 5.75 -14.23
CA THR A 233 -3.38 6.46 -13.33
C THR A 233 -2.59 7.41 -12.43
N VAL A 234 -3.01 8.67 -12.34
CA VAL A 234 -2.50 9.65 -11.38
C VAL A 234 -3.56 9.83 -10.29
N PRO A 235 -3.33 9.34 -9.06
CA PRO A 235 -4.23 9.59 -7.95
C PRO A 235 -4.25 11.08 -7.60
N THR A 236 -5.37 11.57 -7.08
CA THR A 236 -5.43 12.94 -6.55
C THR A 236 -4.44 13.08 -5.39
N GLN A 237 -3.54 14.01 -5.52
CA GLN A 237 -2.47 14.26 -4.55
C GLN A 237 -1.99 15.70 -4.62
N ASP A 238 -1.41 16.18 -3.54
CA ASP A 238 -0.76 17.49 -3.51
C ASP A 238 0.48 17.49 -4.42
N LEU A 239 0.59 18.53 -5.26
CA LEU A 239 1.75 18.72 -6.14
C LEU A 239 2.87 19.51 -5.46
N PHE A 240 2.48 20.42 -4.56
CA PHE A 240 3.40 21.32 -3.86
C PHE A 240 2.93 21.54 -2.42
N ASP A 241 3.70 21.19 -1.44
CA ASP A 241 3.37 21.35 -0.01
C ASP A 241 2.98 22.78 0.43
N TRP A 242 3.26 23.82 -0.36
CA TRP A 242 3.01 25.22 -0.01
C TRP A 242 1.80 25.83 -0.69
N TYR A 243 1.26 25.15 -1.68
CA TYR A 243 0.12 25.61 -2.45
C TYR A 243 -0.89 24.48 -2.50
N SER A 244 -2.15 24.78 -2.29
CA SER A 244 -3.25 23.81 -2.47
C SER A 244 -3.47 23.52 -3.97
N ASN A 245 -2.43 23.01 -4.62
CA ASN A 245 -2.45 22.67 -6.03
C ASN A 245 -2.45 21.15 -6.17
N ASP A 246 -3.62 20.56 -6.12
CA ASP A 246 -3.76 19.14 -6.35
C ASP A 246 -3.56 18.79 -7.82
N VAL A 247 -2.78 17.72 -8.06
CA VAL A 247 -2.77 17.04 -9.35
C VAL A 247 -3.81 15.93 -9.31
N TYR A 248 -4.55 15.75 -10.42
CA TYR A 248 -5.58 14.72 -10.54
C TYR A 248 -5.85 14.34 -11.98
N GLN A 249 -6.55 13.25 -12.20
CA GLN A 249 -7.02 12.80 -13.52
C GLN A 249 -8.53 12.71 -13.58
N THR A 250 -9.09 13.10 -14.72
CA THR A 250 -10.44 12.72 -15.14
C THR A 250 -10.41 11.37 -15.87
N ASP A 251 -11.56 10.70 -16.03
CA ASP A 251 -11.63 9.43 -16.77
C ASP A 251 -11.11 9.56 -18.21
N ALA A 252 -11.38 10.69 -18.88
CA ALA A 252 -10.88 10.94 -20.22
C ALA A 252 -9.34 11.08 -20.27
N GLN A 253 -8.73 11.71 -19.25
CA GLN A 253 -7.28 11.83 -19.14
C GLN A 253 -6.64 10.48 -18.79
N LYS A 254 -7.28 9.69 -17.93
CA LYS A 254 -6.85 8.33 -17.63
C LYS A 254 -6.83 7.46 -18.91
N ALA A 255 -7.89 7.51 -19.70
CA ALA A 255 -7.96 6.78 -20.98
C ALA A 255 -6.92 7.23 -22.01
N ALA A 256 -6.44 8.49 -21.93
CA ALA A 256 -5.41 9.05 -22.81
C ALA A 256 -3.98 8.82 -22.28
N SER A 257 -3.82 8.28 -21.08
CA SER A 257 -2.54 8.08 -20.41
C SER A 257 -2.10 6.63 -20.56
N VAL A 258 -0.97 6.43 -21.26
CA VAL A 258 -0.54 5.09 -21.70
C VAL A 258 0.97 4.94 -21.69
N VAL A 259 1.41 3.70 -21.59
CA VAL A 259 2.78 3.26 -21.88
C VAL A 259 2.81 2.63 -23.27
N ASP A 260 3.72 3.06 -24.11
CA ASP A 260 4.05 2.33 -25.32
C ASP A 260 4.93 1.13 -24.97
N GLY A 261 4.35 -0.06 -24.99
CA GLY A 261 5.03 -1.29 -24.61
C GLY A 261 6.22 -1.68 -25.51
N ALA A 262 6.32 -1.10 -26.71
CA ALA A 262 7.43 -1.38 -27.62
C ALA A 262 8.65 -0.48 -27.34
N THR A 263 8.43 0.75 -26.92
CA THR A 263 9.48 1.75 -26.71
C THR A 263 9.72 2.09 -25.24
N GLY A 264 8.77 1.78 -24.35
CA GLY A 264 8.77 2.23 -22.96
C GLY A 264 8.50 3.73 -22.81
N ASN A 265 8.06 4.42 -23.87
CA ASN A 265 7.66 5.80 -23.81
C ASN A 265 6.33 5.93 -23.07
N ILE A 266 6.16 7.03 -22.33
CA ILE A 266 4.99 7.24 -21.48
C ILE A 266 4.31 8.55 -21.87
N VAL A 267 2.99 8.52 -21.94
CA VAL A 267 2.14 9.70 -22.06
C VAL A 267 1.25 9.76 -20.82
N VAL A 268 1.23 10.91 -20.13
CA VAL A 268 0.38 11.15 -18.98
C VAL A 268 -0.40 12.44 -19.20
N GLU A 269 -1.73 12.35 -19.26
CA GLU A 269 -2.61 13.52 -19.24
C GLU A 269 -3.21 13.71 -17.85
N TYR A 270 -3.18 14.93 -17.33
CA TYR A 270 -3.64 15.26 -15.98
C TYR A 270 -4.06 16.72 -15.88
N SER A 271 -4.67 17.06 -14.76
CA SER A 271 -5.03 18.42 -14.39
C SER A 271 -4.30 18.84 -13.14
N ILE A 272 -4.04 20.14 -13.02
CA ILE A 272 -3.58 20.79 -11.79
C ILE A 272 -4.65 21.80 -11.38
N TYR A 273 -5.12 21.68 -10.13
CA TYR A 273 -6.05 22.64 -9.57
C TYR A 273 -5.37 23.97 -9.29
N PHE A 274 -5.99 25.07 -9.74
CA PHE A 274 -5.62 26.45 -9.39
C PHE A 274 -6.87 27.22 -9.00
N ALA A 275 -6.76 28.16 -8.07
CA ALA A 275 -7.88 29.00 -7.66
C ALA A 275 -8.52 29.81 -8.80
N ALA A 276 -7.76 30.06 -9.89
CA ALA A 276 -8.22 30.75 -11.09
C ALA A 276 -8.83 29.83 -12.16
N GLY A 277 -8.90 28.53 -11.90
CA GLY A 277 -9.38 27.49 -12.83
C GLY A 277 -8.28 26.48 -13.18
N ASP A 278 -8.70 25.27 -13.48
CA ASP A 278 -7.79 24.13 -13.66
C ASP A 278 -6.92 24.24 -14.90
N GLY A 279 -5.65 23.97 -14.73
CA GLY A 279 -4.72 23.73 -15.84
C GLY A 279 -4.81 22.28 -16.30
N ARG A 280 -4.80 22.04 -17.62
CA ARG A 280 -4.73 20.71 -18.21
C ARG A 280 -3.38 20.51 -18.88
N TYR A 281 -2.73 19.39 -18.59
CA TYR A 281 -1.37 19.11 -19.02
C TYR A 281 -1.26 17.73 -19.65
N LYS A 282 -0.27 17.62 -20.55
CA LYS A 282 0.14 16.36 -21.15
C LYS A 282 1.66 16.26 -21.05
N ASP A 283 2.11 15.32 -20.27
CA ASP A 283 3.52 14.93 -20.21
C ASP A 283 3.81 13.84 -21.24
N THR A 284 4.94 13.97 -21.91
CA THR A 284 5.48 12.95 -22.80
C THR A 284 6.90 12.64 -22.35
N PHE A 285 7.11 11.41 -21.90
CA PHE A 285 8.39 10.90 -21.48
C PHE A 285 8.93 9.97 -22.57
N ILE A 286 10.09 10.29 -23.10
CA ILE A 286 10.81 9.46 -24.08
C ILE A 286 11.94 8.75 -23.34
N LYS A 287 11.92 7.43 -23.30
CA LYS A 287 12.92 6.60 -22.59
C LYS A 287 14.30 6.80 -23.26
N LEU A 288 15.35 6.95 -22.44
CA LEU A 288 16.71 7.24 -22.89
C LEU A 288 17.61 5.99 -22.93
#